data_fc885e68f3dc5903cad0102e54a11a03
#
_entry.id   fc885e68f3dc5903cad0102e54a11a03
#
_cell.length_a   1.000
_cell.length_b   1.000
_cell.length_c   1.000
_cell.angle_alpha   90.00
_cell.angle_beta   90.00
_cell.angle_gamma   90.00
#
_symmetry.space_group_name_H-M   'P 1'
#
loop_
_entity.id
_entity.type
_entity.pdbx_description
1 polymer ?
#
loop_
_entity_poly.entity_id
_entity_poly.type
_entity_poly.pdbx_seq_one_letter_code
_entity_poly.pdbx_strand_id
1 'polypeptide(L)'
;MFRACFLGRLQETLHVFAFSFLIFVACDSSNEKLYNVRGVVESVRSEDAQVIISHEEVPDLMSAMTMNFDIASPSLLVGLNPGDEIEFELLFNGRAYVIQSITKIGEVSSNREPLKLASLDEFLPSFTLVNQRGEMINSRDFEQKVLVLDFIYTNCPGPCPVSTSVGVSVRHLLEDIKDNFVFCSISLDPSRDTPEALSEYAKARGAEFDNWQFLTGDLKTIEELVSALGVARIGDSAGEFEHTLVRFLVDGKGRIRNRLLGAKYNPEEISRTIRRGVASFGQK
;
A
#
# COMPACT_ATOMS: atom_id res chain seq x y z
N MET A 1 67.74 -51.56 47.27
CA MET A 1 66.98 -52.46 48.17
C MET A 1 65.48 -52.32 47.80
N PHE A 2 64.93 -53.47 47.41
CA PHE A 2 63.49 -53.87 47.43
C PHE A 2 62.45 -52.93 46.83
N ARG A 3 61.88 -53.35 45.66
CA ARG A 3 60.59 -54.11 45.47
C ARG A 3 59.38 -53.32 45.93
N ALA A 4 58.26 -53.17 45.19
CA ALA A 4 57.52 -54.12 44.40
C ALA A 4 56.52 -53.40 43.48
N CYS A 5 56.27 -54.10 42.40
CA CYS A 5 55.19 -54.01 41.44
C CYS A 5 53.80 -53.99 42.08
N PHE A 6 52.82 -53.17 41.53
CA PHE A 6 51.45 -53.64 41.43
C PHE A 6 50.79 -53.03 40.21
N LEU A 7 50.34 -53.86 39.30
CA LEU A 7 49.49 -53.60 38.21
C LEU A 7 48.05 -53.26 38.71
N GLY A 8 47.44 -52.21 38.20
CA GLY A 8 46.07 -51.93 38.41
C GLY A 8 45.40 -51.37 37.14
N ARG A 9 44.58 -52.19 36.57
CA ARG A 9 43.79 -52.05 35.32
C ARG A 9 43.26 -50.66 35.01
N LEU A 10 43.51 -50.22 33.80
CA LEU A 10 42.72 -49.20 33.08
C LEU A 10 41.32 -49.77 32.89
N GLN A 11 40.33 -49.00 33.35
CA GLN A 11 38.94 -49.18 32.99
C GLN A 11 38.54 -47.91 32.28
N GLU A 12 38.51 -47.97 30.95
CA GLU A 12 38.03 -46.90 30.09
C GLU A 12 36.51 -46.81 30.24
N THR A 13 36.03 -45.72 30.87
CA THR A 13 34.62 -45.35 30.81
C THR A 13 34.43 -44.37 29.67
N LEU A 14 33.89 -44.89 28.56
CA LEU A 14 33.46 -44.15 27.38
C LEU A 14 32.19 -43.35 27.71
N HIS A 15 32.33 -42.08 28.04
CA HIS A 15 31.21 -41.18 28.15
C HIS A 15 30.74 -40.75 26.75
N VAL A 16 29.71 -41.43 26.26
CA VAL A 16 28.95 -41.02 25.11
C VAL A 16 28.16 -39.77 25.48
N PHE A 17 28.65 -38.59 25.10
CA PHE A 17 27.86 -37.36 25.11
C PHE A 17 26.85 -37.41 23.98
N ALA A 18 25.62 -37.81 24.31
CA ALA A 18 24.48 -37.62 23.43
C ALA A 18 24.14 -36.12 23.33
N PHE A 19 24.65 -35.49 22.30
CA PHE A 19 24.30 -34.11 21.93
C PHE A 19 22.87 -34.14 21.38
N SER A 20 21.89 -33.91 22.26
CA SER A 20 20.49 -33.75 21.87
C SER A 20 20.35 -32.43 21.09
N PHE A 21 20.34 -32.54 19.78
CA PHE A 21 20.08 -31.42 18.87
C PHE A 21 18.58 -31.10 18.97
N LEU A 22 18.23 -30.20 19.88
CA LEU A 22 16.90 -29.59 19.92
C LEU A 22 16.75 -28.74 18.65
N ILE A 23 16.13 -29.32 17.64
CA ILE A 23 15.61 -28.58 16.49
C ILE A 23 14.48 -27.70 17.03
N PHE A 24 14.79 -26.41 17.29
CA PHE A 24 13.77 -25.39 17.43
C PHE A 24 13.15 -25.21 16.03
N VAL A 25 12.05 -25.89 15.79
CA VAL A 25 11.12 -25.49 14.73
C VAL A 25 10.55 -24.16 15.20
N ALA A 26 11.16 -23.06 14.74
CA ALA A 26 10.52 -21.76 14.79
C ALA A 26 9.25 -21.88 13.92
N CYS A 27 8.11 -22.07 14.55
CA CYS A 27 6.83 -21.75 13.91
C CYS A 27 6.88 -20.24 13.68
N ASP A 28 7.22 -19.86 12.45
CA ASP A 28 6.91 -18.55 11.94
C ASP A 28 5.37 -18.50 11.88
N SER A 29 4.78 -17.93 12.92
CA SER A 29 3.35 -17.67 12.93
C SER A 29 3.13 -16.56 11.90
N SER A 30 3.01 -16.92 10.64
CA SER A 30 2.48 -16.04 9.61
C SER A 30 1.14 -15.52 10.14
N ASN A 31 1.05 -14.22 10.33
CA ASN A 31 -0.14 -13.55 10.85
C ASN A 31 -1.20 -13.48 9.72
N GLU A 32 -1.41 -14.63 9.08
CA GLU A 32 -2.34 -14.78 7.96
C GLU A 32 -3.75 -14.87 8.50
N LYS A 33 -4.62 -14.00 7.99
CA LYS A 33 -6.05 -14.02 8.30
C LYS A 33 -6.82 -14.12 7.00
N LEU A 34 -7.86 -14.96 7.02
CA LEU A 34 -8.77 -15.16 5.90
C LEU A 34 -10.13 -14.51 6.24
N TYR A 35 -10.67 -13.75 5.29
CA TYR A 35 -11.92 -13.03 5.43
C TYR A 35 -12.85 -13.38 4.27
N ASN A 36 -14.15 -13.57 4.57
CA ASN A 36 -15.17 -13.67 3.55
C ASN A 36 -15.75 -12.27 3.30
N VAL A 37 -15.69 -11.83 2.07
CA VAL A 37 -16.01 -10.44 1.68
C VAL A 37 -16.95 -10.46 0.50
N ARG A 38 -17.89 -9.50 0.46
CA ARG A 38 -18.73 -9.23 -0.71
C ARG A 38 -18.31 -7.94 -1.38
N GLY A 39 -18.57 -7.87 -2.67
CA GLY A 39 -18.32 -6.65 -3.42
C GLY A 39 -18.78 -6.75 -4.86
N VAL A 40 -18.66 -5.62 -5.54
CA VAL A 40 -18.98 -5.48 -6.97
C VAL A 40 -17.69 -5.29 -7.74
N VAL A 41 -17.52 -6.04 -8.82
CA VAL A 41 -16.38 -5.88 -9.72
C VAL A 41 -16.51 -4.56 -10.48
N GLU A 42 -15.54 -3.67 -10.31
CA GLU A 42 -15.46 -2.40 -11.02
C GLU A 42 -14.61 -2.53 -12.31
N SER A 43 -13.56 -3.34 -12.26
CA SER A 43 -12.68 -3.57 -13.42
C SER A 43 -11.87 -4.84 -13.25
N VAL A 44 -11.61 -5.53 -14.36
CA VAL A 44 -10.75 -6.71 -14.42
C VAL A 44 -9.47 -6.39 -15.17
N ARG A 45 -8.31 -6.66 -14.56
CA ARG A 45 -6.98 -6.39 -15.10
C ARG A 45 -6.20 -7.68 -15.26
N SER A 46 -6.57 -8.44 -16.28
CA SER A 46 -6.01 -9.77 -16.51
C SER A 46 -4.50 -9.77 -16.74
N GLU A 47 -3.96 -8.73 -17.39
CA GLU A 47 -2.51 -8.57 -17.65
C GLU A 47 -1.68 -8.44 -16.37
N ASP A 48 -2.27 -7.85 -15.34
CA ASP A 48 -1.61 -7.60 -14.04
C ASP A 48 -1.97 -8.68 -13.00
N ALA A 49 -2.83 -9.63 -13.33
CA ALA A 49 -3.42 -10.58 -12.40
C ALA A 49 -4.12 -9.89 -11.21
N GLN A 50 -4.99 -8.90 -11.52
CA GLN A 50 -5.65 -8.04 -10.55
C GLN A 50 -7.11 -7.79 -10.88
N VAL A 51 -7.90 -7.48 -9.84
CA VAL A 51 -9.29 -7.05 -9.96
C VAL A 51 -9.55 -5.86 -9.06
N ILE A 52 -10.28 -4.87 -9.56
CA ILE A 52 -10.75 -3.73 -8.78
C ILE A 52 -12.17 -4.05 -8.32
N ILE A 53 -12.39 -3.99 -7.01
CA ILE A 53 -13.67 -4.34 -6.39
C ILE A 53 -14.09 -3.20 -5.46
N SER A 54 -15.35 -2.76 -5.56
CA SER A 54 -16.04 -2.00 -4.53
C SER A 54 -16.56 -3.01 -3.53
N HIS A 55 -15.91 -3.14 -2.37
CA HIS A 55 -16.22 -4.15 -1.37
C HIS A 55 -16.93 -3.55 -0.16
N GLU A 56 -17.71 -4.37 0.53
CA GLU A 56 -18.30 -4.05 1.82
C GLU A 56 -17.23 -3.93 2.91
N GLU A 57 -17.62 -3.43 4.09
CA GLU A 57 -16.75 -3.44 5.27
C GLU A 57 -16.21 -4.84 5.54
N VAL A 58 -14.92 -4.94 5.80
CA VAL A 58 -14.26 -6.15 6.29
C VAL A 58 -13.95 -5.95 7.77
N PRO A 59 -14.77 -6.53 8.69
CA PRO A 59 -14.64 -6.30 10.12
C PRO A 59 -13.21 -6.56 10.62
N ASP A 60 -12.71 -5.70 11.51
CA ASP A 60 -11.36 -5.74 12.08
C ASP A 60 -10.21 -5.60 11.05
N LEU A 61 -10.51 -5.26 9.79
CA LEU A 61 -9.51 -5.11 8.76
C LEU A 61 -9.58 -3.76 8.03
N MET A 62 -10.73 -3.46 7.39
CA MET A 62 -10.87 -2.22 6.62
C MET A 62 -12.35 -1.87 6.39
N SER A 63 -12.64 -0.58 6.27
CA SER A 63 -13.96 -0.06 5.89
C SER A 63 -14.32 -0.41 4.45
N ALA A 64 -15.60 -0.27 4.09
CA ALA A 64 -16.06 -0.38 2.72
C ALA A 64 -15.30 0.61 1.82
N MET A 65 -14.77 0.14 0.68
CA MET A 65 -14.02 0.98 -0.27
C MET A 65 -13.87 0.30 -1.63
N THR A 66 -13.46 1.09 -2.61
CA THR A 66 -13.05 0.55 -3.91
C THR A 66 -11.53 0.45 -3.97
N MET A 67 -11.02 -0.77 -4.06
CA MET A 67 -9.59 -1.00 -4.15
C MET A 67 -9.25 -2.14 -5.11
N ASN A 68 -7.97 -2.21 -5.44
CA ASN A 68 -7.41 -3.29 -6.24
C ASN A 68 -6.95 -4.43 -5.35
N PHE A 69 -7.23 -5.65 -5.78
CA PHE A 69 -6.76 -6.87 -5.14
C PHE A 69 -5.88 -7.66 -6.09
N ASP A 70 -4.79 -8.20 -5.56
CA ASP A 70 -4.05 -9.27 -6.21
C ASP A 70 -4.85 -10.57 -6.11
N ILE A 71 -4.70 -11.45 -7.09
CA ILE A 71 -5.35 -12.77 -7.09
C ILE A 71 -4.32 -13.88 -7.00
N ALA A 72 -4.66 -14.96 -6.30
CA ALA A 72 -3.79 -16.12 -6.15
C ALA A 72 -3.57 -16.87 -7.47
N SER A 73 -4.54 -16.83 -8.37
CA SER A 73 -4.46 -17.47 -9.70
C SER A 73 -5.19 -16.67 -10.77
N PRO A 74 -4.59 -16.42 -11.95
CA PRO A 74 -5.25 -15.75 -13.08
C PRO A 74 -6.57 -16.41 -13.51
N SER A 75 -6.75 -17.69 -13.23
CA SER A 75 -7.99 -18.42 -13.54
C SER A 75 -9.21 -17.87 -12.80
N LEU A 76 -9.03 -17.18 -11.67
CA LEU A 76 -10.10 -16.56 -10.89
C LEU A 76 -10.74 -15.36 -11.63
N LEU A 77 -10.06 -14.79 -12.61
CA LEU A 77 -10.59 -13.66 -13.40
C LEU A 77 -11.39 -14.12 -14.63
N VAL A 78 -11.36 -15.41 -14.95
CA VAL A 78 -12.03 -15.92 -16.15
C VAL A 78 -13.54 -15.80 -15.99
N GLY A 79 -14.18 -15.05 -16.89
CA GLY A 79 -15.64 -14.85 -16.89
C GLY A 79 -16.14 -13.77 -15.95
N LEU A 80 -15.24 -13.08 -15.21
CA LEU A 80 -15.62 -11.90 -14.44
C LEU A 80 -15.74 -10.67 -15.35
N ASN A 81 -16.80 -9.90 -15.09
CA ASN A 81 -17.07 -8.64 -15.80
C ASN A 81 -17.34 -7.51 -14.80
N PRO A 82 -17.09 -6.26 -15.19
CA PRO A 82 -17.58 -5.12 -14.42
C PRO A 82 -19.09 -5.20 -14.18
N GLY A 83 -19.51 -4.95 -12.95
CA GLY A 83 -20.90 -5.09 -12.51
C GLY A 83 -21.24 -6.45 -11.90
N ASP A 84 -20.34 -7.44 -11.96
CA ASP A 84 -20.55 -8.71 -11.27
C ASP A 84 -20.53 -8.52 -9.76
N GLU A 85 -21.58 -8.95 -9.09
CA GLU A 85 -21.62 -9.08 -7.63
C GLU A 85 -20.97 -10.40 -7.24
N ILE A 86 -19.99 -10.34 -6.37
CA ILE A 86 -19.15 -11.49 -5.99
C ILE A 86 -19.02 -11.64 -4.48
N GLU A 87 -18.84 -12.86 -4.07
CA GLU A 87 -18.33 -13.25 -2.75
C GLU A 87 -16.93 -13.82 -2.95
N PHE A 88 -15.96 -13.38 -2.12
CA PHE A 88 -14.58 -13.80 -2.27
C PHE A 88 -13.88 -14.00 -0.94
N GLU A 89 -12.91 -14.92 -0.91
CA GLU A 89 -12.03 -15.13 0.22
C GLU A 89 -10.78 -14.28 0.09
N LEU A 90 -10.59 -13.39 1.05
CA LEU A 90 -9.47 -12.45 1.11
C LEU A 90 -8.45 -12.89 2.14
N LEU A 91 -7.25 -13.25 1.71
CA LEU A 91 -6.11 -13.50 2.58
C LEU A 91 -5.36 -12.19 2.86
N PHE A 92 -5.20 -11.86 4.13
CA PHE A 92 -4.29 -10.80 4.56
C PHE A 92 -3.12 -11.42 5.34
N ASN A 93 -1.90 -11.17 4.88
CA ASN A 93 -0.66 -11.71 5.48
C ASN A 93 0.17 -10.64 6.22
N GLY A 94 -0.45 -9.51 6.60
CA GLY A 94 0.23 -8.38 7.23
C GLY A 94 0.92 -7.43 6.24
N ARG A 95 0.97 -7.77 4.92
CA ARG A 95 1.61 -6.96 3.88
C ARG A 95 0.80 -6.83 2.59
N ALA A 96 0.04 -7.86 2.24
CA ALA A 96 -0.72 -7.91 1.00
C ALA A 96 -2.12 -8.47 1.23
N TYR A 97 -3.03 -8.06 0.35
CA TYR A 97 -4.40 -8.53 0.26
C TYR A 97 -4.52 -9.37 -1.01
N VAL A 98 -4.70 -10.68 -0.87
CA VAL A 98 -4.72 -11.61 -2.00
C VAL A 98 -6.02 -12.42 -2.00
N ILE A 99 -6.77 -12.33 -3.07
CA ILE A 99 -7.99 -13.11 -3.24
C ILE A 99 -7.63 -14.56 -3.57
N GLN A 100 -8.14 -15.48 -2.76
CA GLN A 100 -7.91 -16.92 -2.87
C GLN A 100 -9.00 -17.62 -3.70
N SER A 101 -10.23 -17.16 -3.59
CA SER A 101 -11.38 -17.71 -4.32
C SER A 101 -12.38 -16.59 -4.66
N ILE A 102 -13.12 -16.75 -5.74
CA ILE A 102 -14.19 -15.84 -6.15
C ILE A 102 -15.40 -16.67 -6.56
N THR A 103 -16.57 -16.27 -6.07
CA THR A 103 -17.87 -16.84 -6.48
C THR A 103 -18.77 -15.69 -6.94
N LYS A 104 -19.23 -15.73 -8.19
CA LYS A 104 -20.23 -14.78 -8.68
C LYS A 104 -21.58 -15.14 -8.05
N ILE A 105 -22.22 -14.17 -7.38
CA ILE A 105 -23.49 -14.33 -6.68
C ILE A 105 -24.64 -13.54 -7.34
N GLY A 106 -24.31 -12.57 -8.21
CA GLY A 106 -25.30 -11.75 -8.89
C GLY A 106 -24.67 -10.83 -9.94
N GLU A 107 -25.48 -9.92 -10.44
CA GLU A 107 -25.06 -8.79 -11.27
C GLU A 107 -25.79 -7.55 -10.81
N VAL A 108 -25.04 -6.49 -10.53
CA VAL A 108 -25.64 -5.19 -10.26
C VAL A 108 -25.81 -4.48 -11.60
N SER A 109 -27.04 -4.12 -11.94
CA SER A 109 -27.30 -3.21 -13.06
C SER A 109 -26.74 -1.83 -12.69
N SER A 110 -25.43 -1.67 -12.80
CA SER A 110 -24.77 -0.43 -12.45
C SER A 110 -24.88 0.54 -13.63
N ASN A 111 -25.66 1.61 -13.45
CA ASN A 111 -25.51 2.84 -14.24
C ASN A 111 -24.20 3.59 -13.86
N ARG A 112 -23.29 2.96 -13.13
CA ARG A 112 -21.99 3.55 -12.79
C ARG A 112 -21.08 3.37 -13.98
N GLU A 113 -20.57 4.48 -14.52
CA GLU A 113 -19.44 4.38 -15.45
C GLU A 113 -18.29 3.67 -14.75
N PRO A 114 -17.59 2.75 -15.46
CA PRO A 114 -16.40 2.10 -14.90
C PRO A 114 -15.42 3.15 -14.38
N LEU A 115 -14.78 2.89 -13.24
CA LEU A 115 -13.80 3.77 -12.64
C LEU A 115 -12.69 4.08 -13.67
N LYS A 116 -12.70 5.29 -14.20
CA LYS A 116 -11.75 5.76 -15.21
C LYS A 116 -10.69 6.62 -14.54
N LEU A 117 -9.62 5.99 -14.04
CA LEU A 117 -8.45 6.72 -13.57
C LEU A 117 -7.85 7.57 -14.69
N ALA A 118 -7.31 8.74 -14.32
CA ALA A 118 -6.56 9.60 -15.23
C ALA A 118 -5.55 8.79 -16.06
N SER A 119 -5.50 9.03 -17.34
CA SER A 119 -4.68 8.26 -18.28
C SER A 119 -3.18 8.54 -18.08
N LEU A 120 -2.34 7.60 -18.53
CA LEU A 120 -0.91 7.90 -18.62
C LEU A 120 -0.70 9.04 -19.61
N ASP A 121 0.33 9.85 -19.38
CA ASP A 121 0.69 11.07 -20.11
C ASP A 121 -0.26 12.26 -19.94
N GLU A 122 -1.38 12.11 -19.22
CA GLU A 122 -2.17 13.27 -18.76
C GLU A 122 -1.38 14.10 -17.76
N PHE A 123 -1.67 15.39 -17.70
CA PHE A 123 -1.08 16.29 -16.73
C PHE A 123 -1.81 16.15 -15.38
N LEU A 124 -1.03 16.18 -14.31
CA LEU A 124 -1.57 16.35 -12.97
C LEU A 124 -2.35 17.67 -12.91
N PRO A 125 -3.60 17.67 -12.47
CA PRO A 125 -4.33 18.91 -12.25
C PRO A 125 -3.60 19.82 -11.26
N SER A 126 -3.66 21.14 -11.51
CA SER A 126 -3.06 22.09 -10.59
C SER A 126 -3.85 22.19 -9.30
N PHE A 127 -3.16 22.26 -8.17
CA PHE A 127 -3.76 22.47 -6.86
C PHE A 127 -2.90 23.38 -6.00
N THR A 128 -3.50 23.98 -4.98
CA THR A 128 -2.82 24.68 -3.89
C THR A 128 -3.45 24.23 -2.59
N LEU A 129 -2.65 23.59 -1.72
CA LEU A 129 -3.08 23.02 -0.46
C LEU A 129 -2.10 23.42 0.66
N VAL A 130 -2.42 23.09 1.90
CA VAL A 130 -1.58 23.37 3.08
C VAL A 130 -0.93 22.09 3.56
N ASN A 131 0.36 22.12 3.87
CA ASN A 131 1.05 20.95 4.39
C ASN A 131 0.94 20.83 5.92
N GLN A 132 1.48 19.73 6.45
CA GLN A 132 1.52 19.44 7.89
C GLN A 132 2.32 20.45 8.73
N ARG A 133 3.01 21.40 8.11
CA ARG A 133 3.72 22.51 8.76
C ARG A 133 3.01 23.86 8.64
N GLY A 134 1.80 23.87 8.05
CA GLY A 134 1.04 25.10 7.79
C GLY A 134 1.51 25.90 6.59
N GLU A 135 2.38 25.36 5.75
CA GLU A 135 2.92 26.02 4.55
C GLU A 135 2.01 25.76 3.34
N MET A 136 1.78 26.82 2.52
CA MET A 136 1.06 26.68 1.25
C MET A 136 1.94 25.97 0.24
N ILE A 137 1.45 24.89 -0.34
CA ILE A 137 2.13 24.08 -1.34
C ILE A 137 1.32 24.11 -2.63
N ASN A 138 1.98 24.47 -3.71
CA ASN A 138 1.42 24.41 -5.05
C ASN A 138 1.95 23.17 -5.78
N SER A 139 1.12 22.57 -6.64
CA SER A 139 1.53 21.40 -7.44
C SER A 139 2.80 21.64 -8.28
N ARG A 140 3.08 22.90 -8.66
CA ARG A 140 4.30 23.29 -9.38
C ARG A 140 5.57 23.27 -8.54
N ASP A 141 5.44 23.28 -7.20
CA ASP A 141 6.59 23.17 -6.30
C ASP A 141 7.30 21.81 -6.42
N PHE A 142 6.62 20.85 -7.05
CA PHE A 142 7.16 19.53 -7.34
C PHE A 142 7.79 19.41 -8.73
N GLU A 143 7.79 20.48 -9.54
CA GLU A 143 8.47 20.48 -10.84
C GLU A 143 9.95 20.09 -10.70
N GLN A 144 10.45 19.36 -11.69
CA GLN A 144 11.81 18.79 -11.75
C GLN A 144 12.07 17.63 -10.78
N LYS A 145 11.09 17.18 -10.01
CA LYS A 145 11.18 15.98 -9.16
C LYS A 145 10.16 14.96 -9.59
N VAL A 146 10.43 13.68 -9.32
CA VAL A 146 9.38 12.66 -9.39
C VAL A 146 8.44 12.87 -8.20
N LEU A 147 7.16 13.07 -8.47
CA LEU A 147 6.15 13.14 -7.45
C LEU A 147 5.47 11.78 -7.31
N VAL A 148 5.43 11.28 -6.09
CA VAL A 148 4.68 10.08 -5.70
C VAL A 148 3.46 10.55 -4.91
N LEU A 149 2.31 10.60 -5.59
CA LEU A 149 1.07 11.15 -5.05
C LEU A 149 0.13 10.03 -4.64
N ASP A 150 -0.35 10.05 -3.41
CA ASP A 150 -1.41 9.18 -2.92
C ASP A 150 -2.44 9.96 -2.08
N PHE A 151 -3.52 9.25 -1.70
CA PHE A 151 -4.62 9.80 -0.93
C PHE A 151 -4.77 9.00 0.36
N ILE A 152 -4.93 9.72 1.47
CA ILE A 152 -5.07 9.17 2.82
C ILE A 152 -6.20 9.86 3.58
N TYR A 153 -6.53 9.35 4.75
CA TYR A 153 -7.13 10.11 5.85
C TYR A 153 -6.62 9.54 7.18
N THR A 154 -6.43 10.42 8.18
CA THR A 154 -5.72 10.04 9.42
C THR A 154 -6.47 9.00 10.23
N ASN A 155 -7.82 9.02 10.17
CA ASN A 155 -8.70 8.12 10.90
C ASN A 155 -9.01 6.81 10.16
N CYS A 156 -8.26 6.48 9.11
CA CYS A 156 -8.42 5.23 8.36
C CYS A 156 -8.04 4.02 9.23
N PRO A 157 -8.96 3.08 9.48
CA PRO A 157 -8.68 1.92 10.33
C PRO A 157 -7.84 0.85 9.64
N GLY A 158 -7.67 0.91 8.34
CA GLY A 158 -7.12 -0.19 7.55
C GLY A 158 -5.92 0.20 6.67
N PRO A 159 -6.09 0.41 5.36
CA PRO A 159 -4.98 0.40 4.40
C PRO A 159 -4.07 1.63 4.46
N CYS A 160 -4.54 2.82 4.88
CA CYS A 160 -3.71 4.02 4.89
C CYS A 160 -2.48 3.89 5.81
N PRO A 161 -2.61 3.43 7.08
CA PRO A 161 -1.47 3.18 7.93
C PRO A 161 -0.44 2.21 7.33
N VAL A 162 -0.91 1.13 6.72
CA VAL A 162 -0.05 0.13 6.07
C VAL A 162 0.66 0.76 4.87
N SER A 163 -0.09 1.48 4.03
CA SER A 163 0.42 2.19 2.86
C SER A 163 1.51 3.20 3.23
N THR A 164 1.29 3.98 4.30
CA THR A 164 2.29 4.95 4.80
C THR A 164 3.55 4.23 5.32
N SER A 165 3.40 3.12 6.06
CA SER A 165 4.56 2.34 6.54
C SER A 165 5.39 1.75 5.41
N VAL A 166 4.74 1.32 4.33
CA VAL A 166 5.43 0.91 3.09
C VAL A 166 6.16 2.09 2.46
N GLY A 167 5.53 3.27 2.40
CA GLY A 167 6.17 4.50 1.93
C GLY A 167 7.44 4.84 2.72
N VAL A 168 7.42 4.69 4.03
CA VAL A 168 8.61 4.85 4.90
C VAL A 168 9.72 3.88 4.49
N SER A 169 9.39 2.62 4.28
CA SER A 169 10.37 1.62 3.81
C SER A 169 10.94 1.98 2.44
N VAL A 170 10.08 2.41 1.50
CA VAL A 170 10.49 2.90 0.17
C VAL A 170 11.41 4.12 0.30
N ARG A 171 11.08 5.07 1.18
CA ARG A 171 11.88 6.27 1.41
C ARG A 171 13.30 5.91 1.88
N HIS A 172 13.45 4.95 2.78
CA HIS A 172 14.75 4.45 3.22
C HIS A 172 15.55 3.77 2.09
N LEU A 173 14.88 2.97 1.24
CA LEU A 173 15.53 2.35 0.07
C LEU A 173 16.00 3.36 -0.99
N LEU A 174 15.51 4.59 -0.92
CA LEU A 174 15.80 5.68 -1.87
C LEU A 174 16.58 6.83 -1.24
N GLU A 175 17.27 6.61 -0.11
CA GLU A 175 18.02 7.66 0.60
C GLU A 175 19.07 8.33 -0.30
N ASP A 176 19.70 7.56 -1.16
CA ASP A 176 20.74 8.02 -2.10
C ASP A 176 20.23 8.96 -3.20
N ILE A 177 18.92 8.99 -3.45
CA ILE A 177 18.28 9.87 -4.45
C ILE A 177 17.17 10.73 -3.86
N LYS A 178 17.12 10.92 -2.54
CA LYS A 178 16.04 11.60 -1.82
C LYS A 178 15.70 12.99 -2.35
N ASP A 179 16.64 13.69 -2.93
CA ASP A 179 16.46 15.05 -3.45
C ASP A 179 15.77 15.09 -4.82
N ASN A 180 15.65 13.92 -5.48
CA ASN A 180 15.11 13.81 -6.83
C ASN A 180 13.63 13.42 -6.87
N PHE A 181 13.02 13.10 -5.73
CA PHE A 181 11.61 12.76 -5.64
C PHE A 181 10.96 13.33 -4.38
N VAL A 182 9.63 13.40 -4.39
CA VAL A 182 8.81 13.85 -3.27
C VAL A 182 7.63 12.91 -3.11
N PHE A 183 7.35 12.50 -1.88
CA PHE A 183 6.05 11.93 -1.52
C PHE A 183 5.05 13.04 -1.22
N CYS A 184 3.82 12.88 -1.70
CA CYS A 184 2.72 13.78 -1.44
C CYS A 184 1.48 12.95 -1.11
N SER A 185 1.06 13.00 0.15
CA SER A 185 -0.14 12.30 0.63
C SER A 185 -1.22 13.35 0.91
N ILE A 186 -2.29 13.35 0.11
CA ILE A 186 -3.39 14.32 0.23
C ILE A 186 -4.52 13.71 1.06
N SER A 187 -4.95 14.46 2.09
CA SER A 187 -6.08 14.02 2.91
C SER A 187 -7.39 14.10 2.14
N LEU A 188 -8.19 13.05 2.27
CA LEU A 188 -9.58 13.00 1.81
C LEU A 188 -10.58 13.53 2.85
N ASP A 189 -10.12 13.83 4.07
CA ASP A 189 -10.94 14.31 5.16
C ASP A 189 -10.42 15.63 5.76
N PRO A 190 -10.41 16.71 4.97
CA PRO A 190 -9.85 17.98 5.42
C PRO A 190 -10.60 18.60 6.62
N SER A 191 -11.79 18.10 6.93
CA SER A 191 -12.55 18.57 8.09
C SER A 191 -11.95 18.12 9.42
N ARG A 192 -11.32 16.94 9.45
CA ARG A 192 -10.64 16.35 10.62
C ARG A 192 -9.12 16.43 10.53
N ASP A 193 -8.60 16.33 9.33
CA ASP A 193 -7.17 16.28 9.04
C ASP A 193 -6.58 17.69 8.90
N THR A 194 -6.48 18.40 10.05
CA THR A 194 -5.79 19.69 10.11
C THR A 194 -4.28 19.50 9.90
N PRO A 195 -3.50 20.56 9.63
CA PRO A 195 -2.05 20.47 9.58
C PRO A 195 -1.44 19.79 10.81
N GLU A 196 -1.95 20.08 12.00
CA GLU A 196 -1.51 19.48 13.26
C GLU A 196 -1.81 17.97 13.30
N ALA A 197 -3.03 17.56 12.91
CA ALA A 197 -3.42 16.14 12.86
C ALA A 197 -2.56 15.36 11.85
N LEU A 198 -2.26 15.95 10.70
CA LEU A 198 -1.35 15.38 9.71
C LEU A 198 0.10 15.29 10.22
N SER A 199 0.55 16.26 10.98
CA SER A 199 1.88 16.23 11.63
C SER A 199 1.97 15.11 12.64
N GLU A 200 0.95 14.94 13.50
CA GLU A 200 0.88 13.86 14.47
C GLU A 200 0.81 12.48 13.78
N TYR A 201 0.03 12.38 12.70
CA TYR A 201 -0.04 11.16 11.89
C TYR A 201 1.32 10.80 11.29
N ALA A 202 2.00 11.75 10.66
CA ALA A 202 3.33 11.55 10.07
C ALA A 202 4.33 11.06 11.13
N LYS A 203 4.33 11.70 12.31
CA LYS A 203 5.18 11.32 13.45
C LYS A 203 4.89 9.93 13.97
N ALA A 204 3.62 9.60 14.18
CA ALA A 204 3.20 8.28 14.66
C ALA A 204 3.57 7.14 13.68
N ARG A 205 3.78 7.44 12.40
CA ARG A 205 4.15 6.50 11.35
C ARG A 205 5.63 6.52 10.98
N GLY A 206 6.44 7.40 11.60
CA GLY A 206 7.85 7.58 11.25
C GLY A 206 8.05 8.15 9.84
N ALA A 207 7.07 8.92 9.36
CA ALA A 207 7.05 9.52 8.02
C ALA A 207 7.46 11.02 8.03
N GLU A 208 8.20 11.45 9.05
CA GLU A 208 8.72 12.82 9.19
C GLU A 208 9.97 13.04 8.31
N PHE A 209 9.78 13.06 7.00
CA PHE A 209 10.85 13.33 6.04
C PHE A 209 10.65 14.68 5.36
N ASP A 210 11.73 15.42 5.10
CA ASP A 210 11.69 16.72 4.41
C ASP A 210 11.06 16.62 3.02
N ASN A 211 11.25 15.49 2.34
CA ASN A 211 10.69 15.23 1.03
C ASN A 211 9.36 14.46 1.08
N TRP A 212 8.60 14.56 2.18
CA TRP A 212 7.24 14.03 2.28
C TRP A 212 6.28 15.12 2.74
N GLN A 213 5.32 15.45 1.89
CA GLN A 213 4.29 16.43 2.17
C GLN A 213 2.97 15.71 2.45
N PHE A 214 2.39 15.98 3.62
CA PHE A 214 1.02 15.59 3.95
C PHE A 214 0.16 16.82 3.79
N LEU A 215 -0.80 16.79 2.87
CA LEU A 215 -1.55 17.96 2.45
C LEU A 215 -3.01 17.88 2.86
N THR A 216 -3.55 19.03 3.25
CA THR A 216 -4.97 19.26 3.53
C THR A 216 -5.39 20.63 2.98
N GLY A 217 -6.67 20.96 3.02
CA GLY A 217 -7.12 22.28 2.60
C GLY A 217 -8.60 22.34 2.28
N ASP A 218 -8.96 23.15 1.30
CA ASP A 218 -10.36 23.30 0.90
C ASP A 218 -10.91 22.00 0.29
N LEU A 219 -12.06 21.55 0.83
CA LEU A 219 -12.71 20.32 0.40
C LEU A 219 -13.02 20.32 -1.10
N LYS A 220 -13.49 21.43 -1.63
CA LYS A 220 -13.83 21.53 -3.05
C LYS A 220 -12.61 21.35 -3.95
N THR A 221 -11.47 21.93 -3.56
CA THR A 221 -10.21 21.76 -4.28
C THR A 221 -9.77 20.29 -4.28
N ILE A 222 -9.93 19.59 -3.16
CA ILE A 222 -9.60 18.17 -3.04
C ILE A 222 -10.56 17.32 -3.90
N GLU A 223 -11.87 17.60 -3.85
CA GLU A 223 -12.86 16.90 -4.66
C GLU A 223 -12.65 17.07 -6.17
N GLU A 224 -12.32 18.29 -6.61
CA GLU A 224 -11.97 18.56 -8.00
C GLU A 224 -10.75 17.76 -8.45
N LEU A 225 -9.70 17.72 -7.62
CA LEU A 225 -8.49 16.95 -7.89
C LEU A 225 -8.77 15.44 -7.96
N VAL A 226 -9.46 14.91 -6.97
CA VAL A 226 -9.84 13.50 -6.86
C VAL A 226 -10.68 13.08 -8.08
N SER A 227 -11.68 13.89 -8.44
CA SER A 227 -12.52 13.67 -9.61
C SER A 227 -11.72 13.66 -10.91
N ALA A 228 -10.84 14.64 -11.11
CA ALA A 228 -10.00 14.73 -12.32
C ALA A 228 -9.02 13.56 -12.44
N LEU A 229 -8.55 13.02 -11.32
CA LEU A 229 -7.69 11.82 -11.30
C LEU A 229 -8.49 10.51 -11.40
N GLY A 230 -9.82 10.57 -11.36
CA GLY A 230 -10.69 9.40 -11.38
C GLY A 230 -10.61 8.56 -10.12
N VAL A 231 -10.21 9.15 -9.01
CA VAL A 231 -10.16 8.49 -7.70
C VAL A 231 -11.57 8.55 -7.12
N ALA A 232 -12.17 7.41 -6.81
CA ALA A 232 -13.43 7.40 -6.09
C ALA A 232 -13.22 7.93 -4.66
N ARG A 233 -14.12 8.82 -4.23
CA ARG A 233 -14.24 9.28 -2.85
C ARG A 233 -15.71 9.33 -2.52
N ILE A 234 -16.18 8.31 -1.83
CA ILE A 234 -17.57 8.22 -1.39
C ILE A 234 -17.53 8.28 0.13
N GLY A 235 -18.01 9.37 0.72
CA GLY A 235 -18.10 9.53 2.17
C GLY A 235 -19.49 9.15 2.66
N ASP A 236 -19.58 8.55 3.83
CA ASP A 236 -20.82 8.37 4.55
C ASP A 236 -21.01 9.45 5.64
N SER A 237 -22.16 9.42 6.30
CA SER A 237 -22.48 10.34 7.40
C SER A 237 -21.67 10.07 8.68
N ALA A 238 -20.99 8.93 8.80
CA ALA A 238 -20.12 8.59 9.91
C ALA A 238 -18.69 9.10 9.70
N GLY A 239 -18.38 9.62 8.49
CA GLY A 239 -17.06 10.14 8.13
C GLY A 239 -16.08 9.06 7.73
N GLU A 240 -16.58 7.90 7.32
CA GLU A 240 -15.80 6.89 6.63
C GLU A 240 -15.83 7.17 5.13
N PHE A 241 -14.74 6.86 4.44
CA PHE A 241 -14.61 7.13 3.02
C PHE A 241 -14.27 5.86 2.27
N GLU A 242 -15.13 5.52 1.31
CA GLU A 242 -14.71 4.64 0.23
C GLU A 242 -13.81 5.42 -0.72
N HIS A 243 -12.60 4.95 -0.96
CA HIS A 243 -11.71 5.54 -1.94
C HIS A 243 -10.87 4.51 -2.67
N THR A 244 -10.44 4.87 -3.88
CA THR A 244 -9.54 4.04 -4.66
C THR A 244 -8.14 4.12 -4.08
N LEU A 245 -7.55 2.96 -3.74
CA LEU A 245 -6.14 2.88 -3.39
C LEU A 245 -5.29 2.97 -4.66
N VAL A 246 -4.69 4.11 -4.88
CA VAL A 246 -3.81 4.36 -6.02
C VAL A 246 -2.68 5.30 -5.65
N ARG A 247 -1.48 5.02 -6.15
CA ARG A 247 -0.35 5.96 -6.17
C ARG A 247 -0.05 6.36 -7.58
N PHE A 248 -0.01 7.65 -7.83
CA PHE A 248 0.40 8.20 -9.11
C PHE A 248 1.90 8.53 -9.04
N LEU A 249 2.65 8.08 -10.03
CA LEU A 249 3.99 8.59 -10.30
C LEU A 249 3.89 9.66 -11.37
N VAL A 250 4.25 10.87 -10.98
CA VAL A 250 4.21 12.04 -11.86
C VAL A 250 5.64 12.49 -12.14
N ASP A 251 5.96 12.77 -13.41
CA ASP A 251 7.28 13.23 -13.78
C ASP A 251 7.49 14.72 -13.43
N GLY A 252 8.73 15.21 -13.48
CA GLY A 252 9.06 16.61 -13.18
C GLY A 252 8.51 17.63 -14.18
N LYS A 253 7.77 17.18 -15.20
CA LYS A 253 7.00 18.03 -16.11
C LYS A 253 5.50 18.01 -15.76
N GLY A 254 5.12 17.34 -14.68
CA GLY A 254 3.73 17.20 -14.24
C GLY A 254 2.92 16.15 -15.00
N ARG A 255 3.54 15.22 -15.75
CA ARG A 255 2.81 14.16 -16.45
C ARG A 255 2.74 12.88 -15.63
N ILE A 256 1.57 12.26 -15.60
CA ILE A 256 1.34 10.98 -14.97
C ILE A 256 2.04 9.89 -15.79
N ARG A 257 3.03 9.22 -15.20
CA ARG A 257 3.84 8.18 -15.87
C ARG A 257 3.53 6.77 -15.42
N ASN A 258 2.99 6.62 -14.23
CA ASN A 258 2.59 5.31 -13.71
C ASN A 258 1.47 5.47 -12.69
N ARG A 259 0.73 4.39 -12.50
CA ARG A 259 -0.32 4.22 -11.50
C ARG A 259 -0.08 2.89 -10.80
N LEU A 260 0.30 2.97 -9.54
CA LEU A 260 0.47 1.78 -8.70
C LEU A 260 -0.87 1.56 -7.99
N LEU A 261 -1.64 0.59 -8.48
CA LEU A 261 -2.96 0.29 -7.96
C LEU A 261 -2.89 -0.70 -6.81
N GLY A 262 -3.68 -0.44 -5.78
CA GLY A 262 -4.02 -1.37 -4.74
C GLY A 262 -2.94 -1.66 -3.73
N ALA A 263 -3.07 -2.83 -3.18
CA ALA A 263 -2.34 -3.32 -2.02
C ALA A 263 -1.01 -4.01 -2.35
N LYS A 264 -0.38 -3.71 -3.48
CA LYS A 264 1.00 -4.17 -3.73
C LYS A 264 1.96 -3.40 -2.84
N TYR A 265 2.25 -3.99 -1.69
CA TYR A 265 3.13 -3.40 -0.69
C TYR A 265 4.53 -4.01 -0.75
N ASN A 266 5.10 -4.15 -1.95
CA ASN A 266 6.50 -4.51 -2.10
C ASN A 266 7.36 -3.23 -2.21
N PRO A 267 8.05 -2.80 -1.13
CA PRO A 267 8.84 -1.58 -1.14
C PRO A 267 9.94 -1.57 -2.20
N GLU A 268 10.53 -2.74 -2.50
CA GLU A 268 11.60 -2.88 -3.50
C GLU A 268 11.08 -2.65 -4.92
N GLU A 269 9.85 -3.09 -5.22
CA GLU A 269 9.22 -2.87 -6.52
C GLU A 269 8.86 -1.40 -6.72
N ILE A 270 8.25 -0.79 -5.71
CA ILE A 270 7.92 0.64 -5.73
C ILE A 270 9.20 1.47 -5.87
N SER A 271 10.25 1.15 -5.10
CA SER A 271 11.52 1.88 -5.16
C SER A 271 12.18 1.77 -6.54
N ARG A 272 12.16 0.58 -7.17
CA ARG A 272 12.66 0.41 -8.55
C ARG A 272 11.89 1.26 -9.55
N THR A 273 10.57 1.36 -9.39
CA THR A 273 9.71 2.16 -10.29
C THR A 273 10.03 3.65 -10.14
N ILE A 274 10.20 4.15 -8.92
CA ILE A 274 10.61 5.53 -8.65
C ILE A 274 12.02 5.80 -9.23
N ARG A 275 13.00 4.90 -9.01
CA ARG A 275 14.35 5.04 -9.58
C ARG A 275 14.33 5.14 -11.10
N ARG A 276 13.51 4.33 -11.77
CA ARG A 276 13.34 4.42 -13.25
C ARG A 276 12.76 5.78 -13.65
N GLY A 277 11.76 6.27 -12.91
CA GLY A 277 11.20 7.60 -13.11
C GLY A 277 12.27 8.67 -13.00
N VAL A 278 13.06 8.69 -11.92
CA VAL A 278 14.16 9.64 -11.72
C VAL A 278 15.21 9.53 -12.82
N ALA A 279 15.63 8.33 -13.19
CA ALA A 279 16.63 8.14 -14.24
C ALA A 279 16.16 8.63 -15.61
N SER A 280 14.86 8.58 -15.91
CA SER A 280 14.30 9.05 -17.19
C SER A 280 14.35 10.59 -17.36
N PHE A 281 14.50 11.35 -16.27
CA PHE A 281 14.69 12.82 -16.33
C PHE A 281 16.10 13.23 -16.73
N GLY A 282 17.11 12.42 -16.41
CA GLY A 282 18.51 12.69 -16.74
C GLY A 282 18.88 12.47 -18.21
N GLN A 283 17.98 11.87 -19.00
CA GLN A 283 18.17 11.63 -20.44
C GLN A 283 17.48 12.77 -21.23
N LYS A 284 18.17 13.91 -21.35
CA LYS A 284 17.87 14.96 -22.32
C LYS A 284 18.78 14.82 -23.52
#